data_f73b24a2e18042f3d1d8a53954d10f20
#
_entry.id   f73b24a2e18042f3d1d8a53954d10f20
#
_cell.length_a   1.000
_cell.length_b   1.000
_cell.length_c   1.000
_cell.angle_alpha   90.00
_cell.angle_beta   90.00
_cell.angle_gamma   90.00
#
_symmetry.space_group_name_H-M   'P 1'
#
loop_
_entity.id
_entity.type
_entity.pdbx_description
1 polymer ?
#
loop_
_entity_poly.entity_id
_entity_poly.type
_entity_poly.pdbx_seq_one_letter_code
_entity_poly.pdbx_strand_id
1 'polypeptide(L)'
;MACISKLARAIPYNCDSGATGLNSAIIINKADIASFSVDGSTMVVSGVTLAAGAKAYKIDTVKRSLVLSTALKVNDGAPNANTHSASIVFTDTVDVAWRQVMQSFTNGSFVIIAKPTDGMFPRVYGLYYGLSATAIDNNSHENGNWTTFTLETPENVIGEDSVAMTVADYDALYKAAVE
;
A
#
# COMPACT_ATOMS: atom_id res chain seq x y z
N MET A 1 -8.87 -4.39 15.21
CA MET A 1 -7.46 -4.84 15.33
C MET A 1 -7.35 -6.05 16.24
N ALA A 2 -6.70 -7.12 15.81
CA ALA A 2 -6.45 -8.31 16.61
C ALA A 2 -5.15 -8.13 17.41
N CYS A 3 -5.21 -8.32 18.74
CA CYS A 3 -4.01 -8.25 19.59
C CYS A 3 -3.31 -9.61 19.61
N ILE A 4 -2.58 -9.96 18.58
CA ILE A 4 -1.74 -11.15 18.55
C ILE A 4 -0.43 -10.84 19.26
N SER A 5 -0.22 -11.43 20.46
CA SER A 5 0.95 -11.15 21.30
C SER A 5 1.89 -12.34 21.47
N LYS A 6 1.53 -13.51 20.91
CA LYS A 6 2.32 -14.74 21.06
C LYS A 6 2.69 -15.30 19.70
N LEU A 7 3.94 -15.78 19.59
CA LEU A 7 4.38 -16.51 18.42
C LEU A 7 3.62 -17.85 18.32
N ALA A 8 2.96 -18.09 17.20
CA ALA A 8 2.10 -19.25 16.98
C ALA A 8 2.77 -20.38 16.20
N ARG A 9 3.92 -20.14 15.56
CA ARG A 9 4.67 -21.15 14.79
C ARG A 9 6.13 -20.77 14.62
N ALA A 10 6.96 -21.76 14.21
CA ALA A 10 8.37 -21.55 13.91
C ALA A 10 8.55 -20.52 12.77
N ILE A 11 9.69 -19.83 12.80
CA ILE A 11 10.10 -18.90 11.75
C ILE A 11 11.06 -19.68 10.83
N PRO A 12 10.61 -20.15 9.66
CA PRO A 12 11.47 -20.85 8.72
C PRO A 12 12.39 -19.85 8.02
N TYR A 13 13.62 -20.27 7.78
CA TYR A 13 14.49 -19.61 6.82
C TYR A 13 14.20 -20.18 5.42
N ASN A 14 13.71 -19.32 4.53
CA ASN A 14 13.46 -19.72 3.15
C ASN A 14 14.65 -19.36 2.28
N CYS A 15 15.41 -20.36 1.86
CA CYS A 15 16.56 -20.19 0.97
C CYS A 15 16.17 -19.88 -0.48
N ASP A 16 14.92 -20.15 -0.85
CA ASP A 16 14.45 -20.02 -2.24
C ASP A 16 13.89 -18.61 -2.56
N SER A 17 13.66 -17.79 -1.54
CA SER A 17 13.15 -16.42 -1.72
C SER A 17 14.30 -15.42 -1.95
N GLY A 18 14.97 -15.54 -3.09
CA GLY A 18 16.03 -14.62 -3.50
C GLY A 18 15.55 -13.46 -4.38
N ALA A 19 14.32 -13.49 -4.84
CA ALA A 19 13.77 -12.44 -5.70
C ALA A 19 13.29 -11.25 -4.85
N THR A 20 13.96 -10.11 -5.02
CA THR A 20 13.54 -8.84 -4.39
C THR A 20 12.72 -8.01 -5.37
N GLY A 21 11.71 -7.30 -4.88
CA GLY A 21 10.92 -6.37 -5.65
C GLY A 21 9.44 -6.71 -5.70
N LEU A 22 8.71 -5.87 -6.41
CA LEU A 22 7.27 -5.99 -6.62
C LEU A 22 7.00 -6.43 -8.05
N ASN A 23 6.11 -7.39 -8.21
CA ASN A 23 5.64 -7.83 -9.52
C ASN A 23 4.56 -6.88 -10.07
N SER A 24 3.64 -6.50 -9.22
CA SER A 24 2.53 -5.62 -9.57
C SER A 24 1.96 -4.94 -8.32
N ALA A 25 1.35 -3.79 -8.51
CA ALA A 25 0.66 -3.09 -7.43
C ALA A 25 -0.59 -2.37 -7.94
N ILE A 26 -1.54 -2.17 -7.04
CA ILE A 26 -2.74 -1.34 -7.26
C ILE A 26 -2.88 -0.34 -6.14
N ILE A 27 -3.44 0.81 -6.46
CA ILE A 27 -3.84 1.84 -5.51
C ILE A 27 -5.34 2.06 -5.59
N ILE A 28 -5.95 2.27 -4.45
CA ILE A 28 -7.39 2.49 -4.30
C ILE A 28 -7.57 3.70 -3.39
N ASN A 29 -8.46 4.63 -3.75
CA ASN A 29 -8.84 5.67 -2.80
C ASN A 29 -9.47 5.03 -1.57
N LYS A 30 -9.04 5.40 -0.39
CA LYS A 30 -9.57 4.83 0.87
C LYS A 30 -11.08 5.00 0.97
N ALA A 31 -11.62 6.14 0.54
CA ALA A 31 -13.05 6.43 0.55
C ALA A 31 -13.88 5.55 -0.42
N ASP A 32 -13.23 4.95 -1.42
CA ASP A 32 -13.87 4.10 -2.42
C ASP A 32 -14.03 2.64 -1.98
N ILE A 33 -13.48 2.27 -0.83
CA ILE A 33 -13.64 0.93 -0.26
C ILE A 33 -14.94 0.89 0.54
N ALA A 34 -15.93 0.17 0.03
CA ALA A 34 -17.24 0.02 0.68
C ALA A 34 -17.18 -0.96 1.86
N SER A 35 -16.48 -2.09 1.68
CA SER A 35 -16.31 -3.07 2.75
C SER A 35 -15.08 -3.96 2.52
N PHE A 36 -14.56 -4.51 3.61
CA PHE A 36 -13.54 -5.54 3.63
C PHE A 36 -13.71 -6.38 4.90
N SER A 37 -13.17 -7.60 4.88
CA SER A 37 -13.11 -8.48 6.05
C SER A 37 -11.68 -8.91 6.29
N VAL A 38 -11.26 -8.93 7.55
CA VAL A 38 -9.94 -9.43 7.96
C VAL A 38 -10.16 -10.60 8.91
N ASP A 39 -9.58 -11.74 8.57
CA ASP A 39 -9.54 -12.88 9.48
C ASP A 39 -8.53 -12.60 10.60
N GLY A 40 -9.01 -12.43 11.83
CA GLY A 40 -8.17 -12.09 12.98
C GLY A 40 -7.17 -13.18 13.39
N SER A 41 -7.30 -14.41 12.89
CA SER A 41 -6.37 -15.51 13.18
C SER A 41 -5.24 -15.60 12.16
N THR A 42 -5.50 -15.30 10.91
CA THR A 42 -4.55 -15.42 9.80
C THR A 42 -4.02 -14.08 9.32
N MET A 43 -4.65 -12.98 9.71
CA MET A 43 -4.38 -11.61 9.24
C MET A 43 -4.48 -11.51 7.70
N VAL A 44 -5.43 -12.24 7.12
CA VAL A 44 -5.71 -12.24 5.68
C VAL A 44 -6.96 -11.43 5.42
N VAL A 45 -6.83 -10.49 4.49
CA VAL A 45 -7.95 -9.69 3.98
C VAL A 45 -8.69 -10.48 2.92
N SER A 46 -10.01 -10.45 3.00
CA SER A 46 -10.91 -11.00 2.00
C SER A 46 -12.08 -10.06 1.75
N GLY A 47 -12.76 -10.27 0.62
CA GLY A 47 -14.00 -9.56 0.31
C GLY A 47 -13.86 -8.03 0.22
N VAL A 48 -12.73 -7.53 -0.27
CA VAL A 48 -12.58 -6.09 -0.55
C VAL A 48 -13.53 -5.73 -1.68
N THR A 49 -14.56 -4.94 -1.36
CA THR A 49 -15.53 -4.45 -2.32
C THR A 49 -15.40 -2.95 -2.46
N LEU A 50 -15.45 -2.48 -3.70
CA LEU A 50 -15.43 -1.06 -4.01
C LEU A 50 -16.86 -0.52 -4.07
N ALA A 51 -17.02 0.76 -3.77
CA ALA A 51 -18.28 1.48 -3.94
C ALA A 51 -18.71 1.48 -5.41
N ALA A 52 -20.00 1.66 -5.67
CA ALA A 52 -20.53 1.67 -7.03
C ALA A 52 -19.84 2.76 -7.89
N GLY A 53 -19.24 2.34 -9.00
CA GLY A 53 -18.50 3.23 -9.90
C GLY A 53 -17.06 3.53 -9.50
N ALA A 54 -16.64 3.13 -8.30
CA ALA A 54 -15.24 3.27 -7.86
C ALA A 54 -14.31 2.29 -8.59
N LYS A 55 -13.04 2.68 -8.71
CA LYS A 55 -12.04 1.91 -9.45
C LYS A 55 -10.74 1.80 -8.66
N ALA A 56 -10.06 0.70 -8.84
CA ALA A 56 -8.65 0.56 -8.50
C ALA A 56 -7.80 1.01 -9.69
N TYR A 57 -6.59 1.48 -9.43
CA TYR A 57 -5.63 1.93 -10.44
C TYR A 57 -4.34 1.14 -10.31
N LYS A 58 -3.75 0.78 -11.45
CA LYS A 58 -2.43 0.12 -11.46
C LYS A 58 -1.32 1.12 -11.18
N ILE A 59 -0.31 0.68 -10.44
CA ILE A 59 0.92 1.43 -10.22
C ILE A 59 2.06 0.68 -10.88
N ASP A 60 2.90 1.39 -11.61
CA ASP A 60 4.14 0.84 -12.14
C ASP A 60 5.11 0.47 -11.01
N THR A 61 5.70 -0.71 -11.11
CA THR A 61 6.66 -1.25 -10.13
C THR A 61 8.08 -1.35 -10.70
N VAL A 62 8.30 -0.84 -11.93
CA VAL A 62 9.59 -0.91 -12.62
C VAL A 62 10.62 0.00 -11.93
N LYS A 63 11.84 -0.47 -11.77
CA LYS A 63 13.02 0.30 -11.32
C LYS A 63 12.83 1.11 -10.02
N ARG A 64 12.15 0.55 -9.03
CA ARG A 64 11.86 1.23 -7.75
C ARG A 64 10.92 2.45 -7.88
N SER A 65 10.06 2.47 -8.91
CA SER A 65 8.99 3.47 -8.98
C SER A 65 8.02 3.40 -7.80
N LEU A 66 7.95 2.24 -7.14
CA LEU A 66 7.20 2.04 -5.91
C LEU A 66 8.08 1.35 -4.87
N VAL A 67 8.23 1.97 -3.71
CA VAL A 67 8.89 1.40 -2.53
C VAL A 67 7.91 1.41 -1.37
N LEU A 68 7.67 0.24 -0.78
CA LEU A 68 6.75 0.07 0.34
C LEU A 68 7.53 -0.40 1.57
N SER A 69 7.23 0.18 2.72
CA SER A 69 7.83 -0.21 3.98
C SER A 69 6.81 -0.28 5.11
N THR A 70 7.18 -1.04 6.14
CA THR A 70 6.42 -1.18 7.39
C THR A 70 7.38 -0.99 8.55
N ALA A 71 7.03 -0.15 9.49
CA ALA A 71 7.79 0.08 10.72
C ALA A 71 6.89 -0.12 11.94
N LEU A 72 7.51 -0.51 13.07
CA LEU A 72 6.80 -0.64 14.34
C LEU A 72 6.45 0.75 14.88
N LYS A 73 5.20 0.94 15.28
CA LYS A 73 4.74 2.08 16.08
C LYS A 73 4.51 1.63 17.52
N VAL A 74 5.29 2.18 18.42
CA VAL A 74 5.11 1.99 19.86
C VAL A 74 4.11 3.03 20.35
N ASN A 75 3.03 2.58 20.97
CA ASN A 75 1.99 3.44 21.50
C ASN A 75 2.02 3.44 23.04
N ASP A 76 2.00 4.63 23.64
CA ASP A 76 1.82 4.76 25.07
C ASP A 76 0.34 4.58 25.45
N GLY A 77 0.06 3.55 26.25
CA GLY A 77 -1.30 3.27 26.71
C GLY A 77 -2.22 2.57 25.69
N ALA A 78 -1.70 2.15 24.55
CA ALA A 78 -2.41 1.36 23.55
C ALA A 78 -1.53 0.20 23.02
N PRO A 79 -2.11 -0.84 22.39
CA PRO A 79 -1.30 -1.87 21.75
C PRO A 79 -0.36 -1.29 20.69
N ASN A 80 0.84 -1.85 20.57
CA ASN A 80 1.74 -1.53 19.49
C ASN A 80 1.09 -1.91 18.15
N ALA A 81 1.36 -1.13 17.12
CA ALA A 81 0.86 -1.32 15.78
C ALA A 81 1.96 -1.08 14.74
N ASN A 82 1.63 -1.03 13.48
CA ASN A 82 2.58 -0.70 12.43
C ASN A 82 2.26 0.66 11.81
N THR A 83 3.28 1.32 11.31
CA THR A 83 3.13 2.40 10.33
C THR A 83 3.53 1.87 8.97
N HIS A 84 2.76 2.21 7.96
CA HIS A 84 3.07 1.90 6.58
C HIS A 84 3.57 3.15 5.88
N SER A 85 4.56 3.03 5.02
CA SER A 85 4.96 4.11 4.13
C SER A 85 5.12 3.61 2.70
N ALA A 86 4.82 4.49 1.76
CA ALA A 86 4.95 4.25 0.33
C ALA A 86 5.64 5.44 -0.32
N SER A 87 6.73 5.18 -1.05
CA SER A 87 7.37 6.16 -1.92
C SER A 87 7.03 5.82 -3.36
N ILE A 88 6.38 6.74 -4.06
CA ILE A 88 5.92 6.57 -5.43
C ILE A 88 6.61 7.62 -6.29
N VAL A 89 7.33 7.17 -7.31
CA VAL A 89 8.05 8.03 -8.24
C VAL A 89 7.24 8.16 -9.54
N PHE A 90 6.95 9.38 -9.89
CA PHE A 90 6.29 9.72 -11.14
C PHE A 90 7.29 10.38 -12.10
N THR A 91 7.37 9.84 -13.30
CA THR A 91 8.07 10.50 -14.38
C THR A 91 7.20 11.63 -14.91
N ASP A 92 7.77 12.84 -14.98
CA ASP A 92 7.01 14.02 -15.36
C ASP A 92 6.40 13.88 -16.76
N THR A 93 5.11 14.01 -16.83
CA THR A 93 4.37 14.17 -18.08
C THR A 93 3.68 15.52 -18.06
N VAL A 94 3.82 16.26 -19.13
CA VAL A 94 3.40 17.67 -19.28
C VAL A 94 1.88 17.83 -19.42
N ASP A 95 1.10 16.77 -19.22
CA ASP A 95 -0.35 16.78 -19.42
C ASP A 95 -1.09 17.50 -18.28
N VAL A 96 -2.14 18.23 -18.63
CA VAL A 96 -3.04 18.89 -17.67
C VAL A 96 -3.72 17.86 -16.75
N ALA A 97 -4.09 16.69 -17.26
CA ALA A 97 -4.68 15.59 -16.48
C ALA A 97 -3.73 15.13 -15.35
N TRP A 98 -2.43 15.16 -15.58
CA TRP A 98 -1.42 14.82 -14.60
C TRP A 98 -1.43 15.74 -13.37
N ARG A 99 -1.70 17.03 -13.54
CA ARG A 99 -1.83 17.97 -12.42
C ARG A 99 -2.99 17.61 -11.49
N GLN A 100 -4.08 17.06 -12.03
CA GLN A 100 -5.20 16.57 -11.23
C GLN A 100 -4.79 15.33 -10.42
N VAL A 101 -4.01 14.43 -11.01
CA VAL A 101 -3.45 13.26 -10.30
C VAL A 101 -2.56 13.73 -9.15
N MET A 102 -1.64 14.67 -9.40
CA MET A 102 -0.77 15.26 -8.37
C MET A 102 -1.59 15.88 -7.22
N GLN A 103 -2.64 16.64 -7.55
CA GLN A 103 -3.53 17.24 -6.55
C GLN A 103 -4.29 16.18 -5.75
N SER A 104 -4.68 15.08 -6.38
CA SER A 104 -5.33 13.95 -5.71
C SER A 104 -4.39 13.29 -4.71
N PHE A 105 -3.11 13.12 -5.08
CA PHE A 105 -2.11 12.57 -4.14
C PHE A 105 -1.85 13.51 -2.96
N THR A 106 -1.84 14.81 -3.18
CA THR A 106 -1.60 15.80 -2.11
C THR A 106 -2.70 15.77 -1.05
N ASN A 107 -3.96 15.57 -1.44
CA ASN A 107 -5.11 15.70 -0.54
C ASN A 107 -5.83 14.37 -0.27
N GLY A 108 -5.44 13.30 -0.96
CA GLY A 108 -6.07 12.00 -0.88
C GLY A 108 -5.58 11.13 0.27
N SER A 109 -6.32 10.06 0.48
CA SER A 109 -5.93 8.95 1.36
C SER A 109 -6.10 7.65 0.56
N PHE A 110 -5.10 6.78 0.62
CA PHE A 110 -4.99 5.66 -0.30
C PHE A 110 -4.73 4.35 0.42
N VAL A 111 -5.17 3.26 -0.20
CA VAL A 111 -4.78 1.89 0.14
C VAL A 111 -3.97 1.34 -1.02
N ILE A 112 -2.82 0.77 -0.72
CA ILE A 112 -1.95 0.16 -1.73
C ILE A 112 -1.88 -1.34 -1.47
N ILE A 113 -2.11 -2.13 -2.50
CA ILE A 113 -1.98 -3.59 -2.45
C ILE A 113 -0.90 -3.98 -3.45
N ALA A 114 0.13 -4.64 -2.98
CA ALA A 114 1.28 -4.99 -3.79
C ALA A 114 1.59 -6.49 -3.72
N LYS A 115 1.83 -7.08 -4.88
CA LYS A 115 2.21 -8.48 -5.05
C LYS A 115 3.73 -8.55 -5.22
N PRO A 116 4.44 -9.22 -4.30
CA PRO A 116 5.88 -9.39 -4.41
C PRO A 116 6.26 -10.37 -5.52
N THR A 117 7.49 -10.28 -5.99
CA THR A 117 8.02 -11.12 -7.09
C THR A 117 8.24 -12.57 -6.68
N ASP A 118 8.47 -12.82 -5.38
CA ASP A 118 8.75 -14.14 -4.82
C ASP A 118 7.54 -15.08 -4.72
N GLY A 119 6.37 -14.67 -5.24
CA GLY A 119 5.14 -15.47 -5.21
C GLY A 119 4.46 -15.53 -3.85
N MET A 120 4.93 -14.77 -2.86
CA MET A 120 4.27 -14.64 -1.56
C MET A 120 2.91 -13.92 -1.68
N PHE A 121 2.12 -13.98 -0.61
CA PHE A 121 0.83 -13.30 -0.56
C PHE A 121 0.98 -11.80 -0.79
N PRO A 122 0.10 -11.19 -1.61
CA PRO A 122 0.02 -9.74 -1.73
C PRO A 122 -0.14 -9.08 -0.36
N ARG A 123 0.55 -7.96 -0.16
CA ARG A 123 0.51 -7.19 1.10
C ARG A 123 -0.35 -5.95 0.93
N VAL A 124 -1.10 -5.62 1.98
CA VAL A 124 -2.00 -4.47 1.98
C VAL A 124 -1.43 -3.40 2.92
N TYR A 125 -1.35 -2.17 2.42
CA TYR A 125 -0.81 -1.03 3.13
C TYR A 125 -1.89 0.05 3.26
N GLY A 126 -2.08 0.58 4.47
CA GLY A 126 -3.05 1.63 4.75
C GLY A 126 -4.51 1.16 4.77
N LEU A 127 -4.79 -0.11 5.11
CA LEU A 127 -6.13 -0.67 5.02
C LEU A 127 -7.14 0.03 5.93
N TYR A 128 -6.76 0.36 7.16
CA TYR A 128 -7.68 0.92 8.16
C TYR A 128 -7.78 2.44 8.09
N TYR A 129 -6.66 3.12 8.03
CA TYR A 129 -6.60 4.58 8.11
C TYR A 129 -6.22 5.26 6.80
N GLY A 130 -5.75 4.47 5.82
CA GLY A 130 -5.21 4.97 4.56
C GLY A 130 -3.81 5.56 4.71
N LEU A 131 -3.17 5.75 3.58
CA LEU A 131 -1.88 6.43 3.45
C LEU A 131 -2.14 7.83 2.92
N SER A 132 -1.62 8.84 3.59
CA SER A 132 -1.73 10.25 3.19
C SER A 132 -0.37 10.83 2.88
N ALA A 133 -0.31 11.81 1.98
CA ALA A 133 0.94 12.43 1.59
C ALA A 133 1.58 13.18 2.79
N THR A 134 2.84 12.89 3.04
CA THR A 134 3.67 13.57 4.05
C THR A 134 4.80 14.38 3.41
N ALA A 135 5.22 14.01 2.20
CA ALA A 135 6.23 14.76 1.46
C ALA A 135 5.99 14.66 -0.05
N ILE A 136 6.36 15.72 -0.75
CA ILE A 136 6.45 15.79 -2.20
C ILE A 136 7.83 16.36 -2.51
N ASP A 137 8.61 15.62 -3.27
CA ASP A 137 9.92 16.05 -3.74
C ASP A 137 9.91 16.14 -5.28
N ASN A 138 10.13 17.34 -5.77
CA ASN A 138 10.30 17.63 -7.20
C ASN A 138 11.48 18.57 -7.36
N ASN A 139 12.61 18.04 -7.82
CA ASN A 139 13.81 18.81 -8.06
C ASN A 139 14.18 18.76 -9.54
N SER A 140 14.03 19.88 -10.24
CA SER A 140 14.31 20.00 -11.67
C SER A 140 15.78 19.81 -12.05
N HIS A 141 16.72 19.97 -11.10
CA HIS A 141 18.16 19.79 -11.30
C HIS A 141 18.67 18.42 -10.87
N GLU A 142 17.92 17.76 -10.01
CA GLU A 142 18.21 16.41 -9.53
C GLU A 142 17.09 15.47 -9.98
N ASN A 143 17.31 14.19 -9.90
CA ASN A 143 16.32 13.15 -10.20
C ASN A 143 15.71 13.18 -11.62
N GLY A 144 16.29 13.88 -12.57
CA GLY A 144 15.78 13.92 -13.95
C GLY A 144 14.39 14.54 -14.10
N ASN A 145 14.02 15.48 -13.22
CA ASN A 145 12.70 16.12 -13.16
C ASN A 145 11.57 15.18 -12.76
N TRP A 146 11.85 14.16 -11.96
CA TRP A 146 10.84 13.25 -11.43
C TRP A 146 10.21 13.84 -10.16
N THR A 147 8.93 13.50 -9.95
CA THR A 147 8.25 13.84 -8.70
C THR A 147 8.12 12.58 -7.86
N THR A 148 8.58 12.66 -6.61
CA THR A 148 8.42 11.59 -5.63
C THR A 148 7.40 12.00 -4.59
N PHE A 149 6.37 11.17 -4.40
CA PHE A 149 5.43 11.28 -3.30
C PHE A 149 5.78 10.29 -2.21
N THR A 150 5.83 10.77 -0.98
CA THR A 150 5.87 9.91 0.20
C THR A 150 4.50 9.93 0.85
N LEU A 151 3.89 8.76 0.95
CA LEU A 151 2.61 8.54 1.61
C LEU A 151 2.85 7.74 2.89
N GLU A 152 2.23 8.12 3.99
CA GLU A 152 2.42 7.44 5.27
C GLU A 152 1.10 7.27 6.03
N THR A 153 1.08 6.30 6.94
CA THR A 153 0.00 6.19 7.92
C THR A 153 -0.09 7.48 8.73
N PRO A 154 -1.27 8.10 8.90
CA PRO A 154 -1.42 9.34 9.66
C PRO A 154 -0.86 9.21 11.09
N GLU A 155 -0.22 10.25 11.60
CA GLU A 155 0.42 10.24 12.93
C GLU A 155 -0.59 10.12 14.09
N ASN A 156 -1.77 10.70 13.92
CA ASN A 156 -2.81 10.80 14.93
C ASN A 156 -3.68 9.54 15.12
N VAL A 157 -3.28 8.43 14.50
CA VAL A 157 -3.99 7.14 14.61
C VAL A 157 -3.16 6.13 15.40
N ILE A 158 -3.81 5.08 15.91
CA ILE A 158 -3.12 4.00 16.63
C ILE A 158 -2.07 3.31 15.74
N GLY A 159 -2.36 3.18 14.47
CA GLY A 159 -1.51 2.51 13.47
C GLY A 159 -2.26 1.44 12.71
N GLU A 160 -1.57 0.77 11.82
CA GLU A 160 -2.10 -0.25 10.92
C GLU A 160 -1.74 -1.66 11.39
N ASP A 161 -2.52 -2.65 11.00
CA ASP A 161 -2.14 -4.05 11.09
C ASP A 161 -1.34 -4.47 9.85
N SER A 162 -0.41 -5.40 10.02
CA SER A 162 0.26 -6.04 8.88
C SER A 162 -0.63 -7.14 8.32
N VAL A 163 -1.32 -6.84 7.23
CA VAL A 163 -2.28 -7.76 6.61
C VAL A 163 -1.86 -8.16 5.21
N ALA A 164 -2.22 -9.38 4.84
CA ALA A 164 -2.01 -9.90 3.49
C ALA A 164 -3.36 -10.12 2.80
N MET A 165 -3.34 -10.32 1.49
CA MET A 165 -4.52 -10.67 0.69
C MET A 165 -4.29 -12.01 0.01
N THR A 166 -5.35 -12.75 -0.29
CA THR A 166 -5.19 -13.96 -1.13
C THR A 166 -4.78 -13.56 -2.55
N VAL A 167 -4.01 -14.41 -3.19
CA VAL A 167 -3.58 -14.19 -4.59
C VAL A 167 -4.79 -14.10 -5.52
N ALA A 168 -5.82 -14.91 -5.29
CA ALA A 168 -7.03 -14.91 -6.10
C ALA A 168 -7.82 -13.59 -6.01
N ASP A 169 -7.98 -13.06 -4.79
CA ASP A 169 -8.68 -11.79 -4.59
C ASP A 169 -7.89 -10.61 -5.19
N TYR A 170 -6.57 -10.63 -5.01
CA TYR A 170 -5.69 -9.64 -5.64
C TYR A 170 -5.77 -9.66 -7.17
N ASP A 171 -5.64 -10.85 -7.77
CA ASP A 171 -5.65 -11.00 -9.24
C ASP A 171 -7.02 -10.57 -9.82
N ALA A 172 -8.13 -10.79 -9.11
CA ALA A 172 -9.44 -10.30 -9.50
C ALA A 172 -9.51 -8.76 -9.49
N LEU A 173 -9.02 -8.12 -8.41
CA LEU A 173 -8.94 -6.65 -8.31
C LEU A 173 -7.99 -6.06 -9.36
N TYR A 174 -6.83 -6.66 -9.56
CA TYR A 174 -5.83 -6.22 -10.53
C TYR A 174 -6.36 -6.27 -11.98
N LYS A 175 -7.12 -7.34 -12.31
CA LYS A 175 -7.75 -7.47 -13.64
C LYS A 175 -8.82 -6.41 -13.88
N ALA A 176 -9.53 -5.99 -12.84
CA ALA A 176 -10.56 -4.95 -12.91
C ALA A 176 -9.98 -3.53 -12.83
N ALA A 177 -8.71 -3.38 -12.43
CA ALA A 177 -8.06 -2.09 -12.25
C ALA A 177 -7.77 -1.40 -13.59
N VAL A 178 -7.84 -0.06 -13.57
CA VAL A 178 -7.54 0.82 -14.70
C VAL A 178 -6.04 1.07 -14.79
N GLU A 179 -5.55 1.17 -16.01
CA GLU A 179 -4.17 1.57 -16.32
C GLU A 179 -3.96 3.07 -16.22
#